data_5e6736c21d6d74be9804a1b2db8e8e78
#
_entry.id   5e6736c21d6d74be9804a1b2db8e8e78
#
_cell.length_a   1.000
_cell.length_b   1.000
_cell.length_c   1.000
_cell.angle_alpha   90.00
_cell.angle_beta   90.00
_cell.angle_gamma   90.00
#
_symmetry.space_group_name_H-M   'P 1'
#
loop_
_entity.id
_entity.type
_entity.pdbx_description
1 polymer ?
#
loop_
_entity_poly.entity_id
_entity_poly.type
_entity_poly.pdbx_seq_one_letter_code
_entity_poly.pdbx_strand_id
1 'polypeptide(L)'
;MENKDLNVLWRPSSKIKEESNLNQFIKNFVDEFKNQSDVKYEELWKWSIEKPEKFWDSIWDYSNVLGEKGEILLKDKDKMPGARFFPNAKLNYTENVLKNKNEPLAIISERED
;
A
#
# COMPACT_ATOMS: atom_id res chain seq x y z
N MET A 1 4.94 24.95 -16.66
CA MET A 1 6.17 24.18 -16.90
C MET A 1 5.88 23.17 -18.00
N GLU A 2 6.41 23.41 -19.18
CA GLU A 2 6.24 22.51 -20.32
C GLU A 2 6.88 21.17 -20.01
N ASN A 3 6.07 20.13 -20.12
CA ASN A 3 6.51 18.76 -20.05
C ASN A 3 7.46 18.52 -21.22
N LYS A 4 8.78 18.59 -20.97
CA LYS A 4 9.75 18.07 -21.95
C LYS A 4 9.36 16.61 -22.17
N ASP A 5 9.00 16.25 -23.39
CA ASP A 5 8.80 14.87 -23.84
C ASP A 5 10.07 14.07 -23.51
N LEU A 6 10.06 13.52 -22.31
CA LEU A 6 11.02 12.49 -21.92
C LEU A 6 10.73 11.31 -22.87
N ASN A 7 11.67 10.98 -23.72
CA ASN A 7 11.58 9.81 -24.58
C ASN A 7 11.25 8.59 -23.72
N VAL A 8 10.01 8.15 -23.78
CA VAL A 8 9.56 6.95 -23.07
C VAL A 8 10.23 5.75 -23.68
N LEU A 9 11.20 5.15 -22.98
CA LEU A 9 11.97 4.01 -23.48
C LEU A 9 11.16 2.70 -23.43
N TRP A 10 10.20 2.60 -22.53
CA TRP A 10 9.37 1.40 -22.38
C TRP A 10 8.02 1.73 -21.74
N ARG A 11 7.00 0.99 -22.14
CA ARG A 11 5.65 1.02 -21.52
C ARG A 11 5.15 -0.39 -21.28
N PRO A 12 4.56 -0.69 -20.10
CA PRO A 12 3.94 -1.98 -19.85
C PRO A 12 2.73 -2.18 -20.78
N SER A 13 2.49 -3.43 -21.17
CA SER A 13 1.27 -3.80 -21.88
C SER A 13 0.02 -3.62 -20.99
N SER A 14 -1.17 -3.52 -21.61
CA SER A 14 -2.43 -3.40 -20.86
C SER A 14 -2.61 -4.56 -19.89
N LYS A 15 -2.26 -5.79 -20.29
CA LYS A 15 -2.32 -6.97 -19.43
C LYS A 15 -1.45 -6.84 -18.19
N ILE A 16 -0.19 -6.40 -18.34
CA ILE A 16 0.72 -6.19 -17.19
C ILE A 16 0.17 -5.14 -16.23
N LYS A 17 -0.41 -4.05 -16.77
CA LYS A 17 -1.04 -3.02 -15.94
C LYS A 17 -2.23 -3.57 -15.16
N GLU A 18 -3.13 -4.31 -15.83
CA GLU A 18 -4.33 -4.87 -15.23
C GLU A 18 -4.04 -5.89 -14.12
N GLU A 19 -3.01 -6.73 -14.33
CA GLU A 19 -2.58 -7.75 -13.37
C GLU A 19 -1.65 -7.21 -12.27
N SER A 20 -1.26 -5.93 -12.32
CA SER A 20 -0.36 -5.35 -11.34
C SER A 20 -0.98 -5.23 -9.94
N ASN A 21 -0.15 -5.38 -8.90
CA ASN A 21 -0.57 -5.16 -7.51
C ASN A 21 -1.15 -3.76 -7.29
N LEU A 22 -0.61 -2.75 -7.97
CA LEU A 22 -1.10 -1.38 -7.88
C LEU A 22 -2.55 -1.28 -8.39
N ASN A 23 -2.84 -1.89 -9.54
CA ASN A 23 -4.19 -1.89 -10.10
C ASN A 23 -5.18 -2.67 -9.21
N GLN A 24 -4.75 -3.80 -8.65
CA GLN A 24 -5.51 -4.57 -7.67
C GLN A 24 -5.83 -3.72 -6.42
N PHE A 25 -4.84 -3.01 -5.89
CA PHE A 25 -5.02 -2.09 -4.77
C PHE A 25 -6.03 -1.00 -5.10
N ILE A 26 -5.88 -0.30 -6.23
CA ILE A 26 -6.77 0.79 -6.64
C ILE A 26 -8.22 0.30 -6.76
N LYS A 27 -8.44 -0.80 -7.47
CA LYS A 27 -9.79 -1.30 -7.75
C LYS A 27 -10.53 -1.82 -6.52
N ASN A 28 -9.82 -2.44 -5.60
CA ASN A 28 -10.45 -3.16 -4.49
C ASN A 28 -10.44 -2.39 -3.17
N PHE A 29 -9.53 -1.46 -2.99
CA PHE A 29 -9.29 -0.82 -1.68
C PHE A 29 -9.36 0.71 -1.70
N VAL A 30 -9.45 1.35 -2.87
CA VAL A 30 -9.56 2.82 -2.96
C VAL A 30 -10.92 3.21 -3.49
N ASP A 31 -11.84 3.54 -2.58
CA ASP A 31 -13.25 3.85 -2.91
C ASP A 31 -13.39 4.99 -3.92
N GLU A 32 -12.54 6.01 -3.83
CA GLU A 32 -12.55 7.16 -4.73
C GLU A 32 -12.28 6.78 -6.20
N PHE A 33 -11.59 5.67 -6.45
CA PHE A 33 -11.14 5.26 -7.80
C PHE A 33 -11.79 3.96 -8.31
N LYS A 34 -12.61 3.29 -7.52
CA LYS A 34 -13.23 1.99 -7.89
C LYS A 34 -13.94 1.99 -9.25
N ASN A 35 -14.54 3.12 -9.62
CA ASN A 35 -15.31 3.25 -10.86
C ASN A 35 -14.52 3.91 -12.01
N GLN A 36 -13.23 4.19 -11.82
CA GLN A 36 -12.38 4.76 -12.86
C GLN A 36 -11.65 3.65 -13.61
N SER A 37 -11.68 3.72 -14.93
CA SER A 37 -11.04 2.71 -15.79
C SER A 37 -9.53 2.88 -15.95
N ASP A 38 -9.02 4.12 -15.80
CA ASP A 38 -7.62 4.45 -16.00
C ASP A 38 -7.20 5.54 -14.99
N VAL A 39 -6.79 5.09 -13.81
CA VAL A 39 -6.27 5.98 -12.77
C VAL A 39 -4.79 6.23 -13.03
N LYS A 40 -4.41 7.49 -13.19
CA LYS A 40 -3.01 7.88 -13.37
C LYS A 40 -2.27 7.81 -12.04
N TYR A 41 -0.99 7.45 -12.11
CA TYR A 41 -0.14 7.38 -10.92
C TYR A 41 -0.12 8.70 -10.13
N GLU A 42 -0.06 9.83 -10.83
CA GLU A 42 -0.07 11.17 -10.21
C GLU A 42 -1.36 11.44 -9.43
N GLU A 43 -2.50 10.94 -9.89
CA GLU A 43 -3.78 11.09 -9.19
C GLU A 43 -3.79 10.28 -7.90
N LEU A 44 -3.31 9.04 -7.95
CA LEU A 44 -3.16 8.19 -6.77
C LEU A 44 -2.16 8.77 -5.77
N TRP A 45 -1.02 9.24 -6.24
CA TRP A 45 -0.01 9.89 -5.41
C TRP A 45 -0.57 11.13 -4.73
N LYS A 46 -1.23 12.01 -5.48
CA LYS A 46 -1.86 13.20 -4.94
C LYS A 46 -2.90 12.87 -3.86
N TRP A 47 -3.76 11.90 -4.14
CA TRP A 47 -4.73 11.41 -3.18
C TRP A 47 -4.06 10.88 -1.90
N SER A 48 -2.96 10.14 -2.00
CA SER A 48 -2.26 9.57 -0.85
C SER A 48 -1.68 10.63 0.10
N ILE A 49 -1.23 11.76 -0.43
CA ILE A 49 -0.70 12.87 0.39
C ILE A 49 -1.78 13.84 0.89
N GLU A 50 -2.87 14.01 0.15
CA GLU A 50 -3.99 14.86 0.57
C GLU A 50 -4.91 14.17 1.59
N LYS A 51 -5.01 12.84 1.52
CA LYS A 51 -5.85 12.00 2.40
C LYS A 51 -5.06 10.86 3.04
N PRO A 52 -4.02 11.16 3.81
CA PRO A 52 -3.12 10.14 4.36
C PRO A 52 -3.85 9.14 5.27
N GLU A 53 -4.89 9.56 6.00
CA GLU A 53 -5.70 8.68 6.82
C GLU A 53 -6.34 7.56 5.98
N LYS A 54 -6.96 7.92 4.87
CA LYS A 54 -7.62 6.96 3.97
C LYS A 54 -6.62 6.07 3.25
N PHE A 55 -5.48 6.66 2.84
CA PHE A 55 -4.43 5.91 2.19
C PHE A 55 -3.90 4.79 3.11
N TRP A 56 -3.52 5.12 4.35
CA TRP A 56 -2.99 4.13 5.27
C TRP A 56 -4.04 3.13 5.76
N ASP A 57 -5.30 3.54 5.85
CA ASP A 57 -6.42 2.64 6.10
C ASP A 57 -6.57 1.59 4.99
N SER A 58 -6.53 2.04 3.74
CA SER A 58 -6.57 1.15 2.57
C SER A 58 -5.36 0.21 2.51
N ILE A 59 -4.17 0.68 2.90
CA ILE A 59 -2.95 -0.16 2.98
C ILE A 59 -3.09 -1.23 4.07
N TRP A 60 -3.65 -0.90 5.23
CA TRP A 60 -3.92 -1.87 6.28
C TRP A 60 -4.78 -3.02 5.78
N ASP A 61 -5.88 -2.70 5.09
CA ASP A 61 -6.83 -3.68 4.57
C ASP A 61 -6.21 -4.48 3.41
N TYR A 62 -5.52 -3.83 2.48
CA TYR A 62 -4.81 -4.47 1.37
C TYR A 62 -3.74 -5.46 1.86
N SER A 63 -3.00 -5.09 2.89
CA SER A 63 -1.95 -5.92 3.48
C SER A 63 -2.52 -7.04 4.37
N ASN A 64 -3.86 -7.05 4.57
CA ASN A 64 -4.54 -8.01 5.41
C ASN A 64 -3.89 -8.13 6.80
N VAL A 65 -3.67 -6.98 7.44
CA VAL A 65 -3.04 -6.93 8.77
C VAL A 65 -3.94 -7.59 9.80
N LEU A 66 -3.39 -8.56 10.55
CA LEU A 66 -4.06 -9.21 11.66
C LEU A 66 -3.93 -8.33 12.91
N GLY A 67 -5.06 -7.86 13.44
CA GLY A 67 -5.10 -7.03 14.64
C GLY A 67 -6.31 -6.11 14.70
N GLU A 68 -6.40 -5.35 15.78
CA GLU A 68 -7.41 -4.31 15.96
C GLU A 68 -6.85 -2.97 15.47
N LYS A 69 -7.45 -2.37 14.46
CA LYS A 69 -7.00 -1.12 13.86
C LYS A 69 -7.14 0.08 14.80
N GLY A 70 -8.18 0.05 15.64
CA GLY A 70 -8.60 1.19 16.47
C GLY A 70 -9.43 2.21 15.67
N GLU A 71 -9.97 3.20 16.38
CA GLU A 71 -10.86 4.21 15.77
C GLU A 71 -10.10 5.39 15.15
N ILE A 72 -8.89 5.68 15.64
CA ILE A 72 -8.07 6.81 15.18
C ILE A 72 -7.03 6.29 14.19
N LEU A 73 -7.13 6.71 12.94
CA LEU A 73 -6.22 6.30 11.87
C LEU A 73 -4.93 7.12 11.87
N LEU A 74 -5.03 8.44 12.13
CA LEU A 74 -3.89 9.34 12.15
C LEU A 74 -4.13 10.49 13.14
N LYS A 75 -3.14 10.77 13.96
CA LYS A 75 -3.13 11.90 14.91
C LYS A 75 -1.89 12.75 14.68
N ASP A 76 -2.02 14.07 14.89
CA ASP A 76 -0.91 15.04 14.76
C ASP A 76 -0.22 14.97 13.37
N LYS A 77 -0.99 14.86 12.30
CA LYS A 77 -0.51 14.64 10.93
C LYS A 77 0.52 15.67 10.42
N ASP A 78 0.43 16.89 10.93
CA ASP A 78 1.30 18.01 10.52
C ASP A 78 2.59 18.09 11.33
N LYS A 79 2.82 17.17 12.27
CA LYS A 79 4.04 17.13 13.06
C LYS A 79 5.10 16.22 12.45
N MET A 80 6.33 16.72 12.33
CA MET A 80 7.48 15.94 11.88
C MET A 80 8.73 16.28 12.73
N PRO A 81 9.17 15.42 13.63
CA PRO A 81 8.54 14.16 14.08
C PRO A 81 7.29 14.38 14.95
N GLY A 82 6.45 13.37 15.06
CA GLY A 82 5.32 13.40 16.00
C GLY A 82 3.98 12.97 15.44
N ALA A 83 3.83 12.78 14.12
CA ALA A 83 2.68 12.14 13.54
C ALA A 83 2.54 10.69 14.06
N ARG A 84 1.33 10.28 14.42
CA ARG A 84 1.06 8.97 15.02
C ARG A 84 0.01 8.25 14.19
N PHE A 85 0.44 7.20 13.49
CA PHE A 85 -0.43 6.33 12.70
C PHE A 85 -1.00 5.22 13.58
N PHE A 86 -2.29 4.98 13.48
CA PHE A 86 -3.02 3.96 14.24
C PHE A 86 -2.66 3.93 15.74
N PRO A 87 -2.78 5.06 16.47
CA PRO A 87 -2.25 5.17 17.84
C PRO A 87 -2.88 4.20 18.82
N ASN A 88 -4.06 3.67 18.52
CA ASN A 88 -4.81 2.73 19.35
C ASN A 88 -4.80 1.29 18.80
N ALA A 89 -4.02 1.04 17.75
CA ALA A 89 -3.94 -0.30 17.16
C ALA A 89 -3.31 -1.30 18.13
N LYS A 90 -3.85 -2.52 18.08
CA LYS A 90 -3.32 -3.68 18.82
C LYS A 90 -3.06 -4.80 17.85
N LEU A 91 -1.82 -5.15 17.66
CA LEU A 91 -1.40 -6.23 16.77
C LEU A 91 -0.13 -6.90 17.27
N ASN A 92 0.08 -8.13 16.81
CA ASN A 92 1.31 -8.87 17.03
C ASN A 92 2.10 -8.95 15.72
N TYR A 93 3.34 -8.44 15.72
CA TYR A 93 4.19 -8.45 14.53
C TYR A 93 4.51 -9.88 14.07
N THR A 94 4.88 -10.75 14.99
CA THR A 94 5.22 -12.15 14.68
C THR A 94 4.03 -12.90 14.07
N GLU A 95 2.82 -12.69 14.59
CA GLU A 95 1.60 -13.28 14.03
C GLU A 95 1.39 -12.84 12.57
N ASN A 96 1.59 -11.56 12.27
CA ASN A 96 1.50 -11.03 10.92
C ASN A 96 2.57 -11.59 9.97
N VAL A 97 3.80 -11.74 10.43
CA VAL A 97 4.90 -12.34 9.63
C VAL A 97 4.61 -13.81 9.34
N LEU A 98 4.10 -14.55 10.30
CA LEU A 98 3.87 -15.99 10.20
C LEU A 98 2.47 -16.37 9.67
N LYS A 99 1.67 -15.40 9.24
CA LYS A 99 0.28 -15.67 8.77
C LYS A 99 0.20 -16.57 7.54
N ASN A 100 1.22 -16.56 6.68
CA ASN A 100 1.27 -17.37 5.45
C ASN A 100 1.78 -18.78 5.74
N LYS A 101 0.93 -19.62 6.35
CA LYS A 101 1.28 -20.99 6.75
C LYS A 101 1.38 -21.98 5.59
N ASN A 102 1.01 -21.58 4.37
CA ASN A 102 0.97 -22.45 3.19
C ASN A 102 2.32 -22.56 2.47
N GLU A 103 3.29 -21.72 2.79
CA GLU A 103 4.65 -21.79 2.25
C GLU A 103 5.60 -22.30 3.35
N PRO A 104 6.03 -23.59 3.27
CA PRO A 104 6.75 -24.24 4.37
C PRO A 104 8.18 -23.75 4.55
N LEU A 105 8.76 -23.06 3.56
CA LEU A 105 10.15 -22.58 3.58
C LEU A 105 10.20 -21.05 3.61
N ALA A 106 10.54 -20.49 4.77
CA ALA A 106 10.79 -19.07 4.94
C ALA A 106 12.28 -18.70 4.86
N ILE A 107 13.16 -19.58 5.34
CA ILE A 107 14.61 -19.34 5.42
C ILE A 107 15.35 -20.65 5.09
N ILE A 108 16.32 -20.55 4.17
CA ILE A 108 17.31 -21.62 3.90
C ILE A 108 18.67 -21.08 4.35
N SER A 109 19.38 -21.84 5.19
CA SER A 109 20.74 -21.51 5.62
C SER A 109 21.68 -22.62 5.20
N GLU A 110 22.72 -22.27 4.43
CA GLU A 110 23.80 -23.17 4.05
C GLU A 110 25.09 -22.74 4.77
N ARG A 111 25.85 -23.70 5.27
CA ARG A 111 27.17 -23.46 5.87
C ARG A 111 28.22 -24.21 5.06
N GLU A 112 29.39 -23.62 4.92
CA GLU A 112 30.59 -24.28 4.45
C GLU A 112 31.20 -25.03 5.65
N ASP A 113 30.92 -26.31 5.76
CA ASP A 113 31.57 -27.24 6.74
C ASP A 113 32.45 -28.21 6.01
#